data_8a91905620ae2c8aa15f0490d3480ff4
#
_entry.id   8a91905620ae2c8aa15f0490d3480ff4
#
_cell.length_a   1.000
_cell.length_b   1.000
_cell.length_c   1.000
_cell.angle_alpha   90.00
_cell.angle_beta   90.00
_cell.angle_gamma   90.00
#
_symmetry.space_group_name_H-M   'P 1'
#
loop_
_entity.id
_entity.type
_entity.pdbx_description
1 polymer ?
#
loop_
_entity_poly.entity_id
_entity_poly.type
_entity_poly.pdbx_seq_one_letter_code
_entity_poly.pdbx_strand_id
1 'polypeptide(L)' 'MSIKQKQLMEYATQDLVAMVAEREGLSIQDAMGVVYHSKLHEKLHDVETGLYLEGSEYLYGLLNEERSVKACQ' A
#
# COMPACT_ATOMS: atom_id res chain seq x y z
N MET A 1 16.60 10.89 3.11
CA MET A 1 16.18 9.64 2.43
C MET A 1 17.02 9.43 1.18
N SER A 2 17.54 8.23 0.98
CA SER A 2 18.34 7.95 -0.20
C SER A 2 17.44 7.72 -1.41
N ILE A 3 18.02 7.90 -2.61
CA ILE A 3 17.29 7.64 -3.86
C ILE A 3 16.83 6.19 -3.91
N LYS A 4 17.67 5.28 -3.43
CA LYS A 4 17.35 3.85 -3.43
C LYS A 4 16.13 3.54 -2.56
N GLN A 5 16.08 4.13 -1.38
CA GLN A 5 14.94 3.95 -0.48
C GLN A 5 13.65 4.50 -1.11
N LYS A 6 13.74 5.66 -1.73
CA LYS A 6 12.59 6.24 -2.40
C LYS A 6 12.08 5.35 -3.52
N GLN A 7 12.98 4.77 -4.32
CA GLN A 7 12.61 3.86 -5.39
C GLN A 7 11.93 2.61 -4.84
N LEU A 8 12.44 2.06 -3.74
CA LEU A 8 11.83 0.88 -3.12
C LEU A 8 10.41 1.18 -2.62
N MET A 9 10.21 2.36 -2.06
CA MET A 9 8.89 2.79 -1.62
C MET A 9 7.92 2.89 -2.79
N GLU A 10 8.38 3.44 -3.90
CA GLU A 10 7.55 3.57 -5.10
C GLU A 10 7.20 2.20 -5.67
N TYR A 11 8.17 1.29 -5.73
CA TYR A 11 7.91 -0.06 -6.22
C TYR A 11 6.91 -0.80 -5.32
N ALA A 12 7.08 -0.68 -4.00
CA ALA A 12 6.16 -1.31 -3.06
C ALA A 12 4.74 -0.77 -3.26
N THR A 13 4.61 0.54 -3.45
CA THR A 13 3.31 1.16 -3.70
C THR A 13 2.69 0.65 -4.99
N GLN A 14 3.48 0.58 -6.06
CA GLN A 14 2.98 0.09 -7.35
C GLN A 14 2.55 -1.37 -7.27
N ASP A 15 3.35 -2.19 -6.60
CA ASP A 15 3.00 -3.61 -6.41
C ASP A 15 1.69 -3.74 -5.64
N LEU A 16 1.51 -2.94 -4.60
CA LEU A 16 0.28 -2.98 -3.82
C LEU A 16 -0.92 -2.54 -4.66
N VAL A 17 -0.76 -1.47 -5.43
CA VAL A 17 -1.83 -1.00 -6.33
C VAL A 17 -2.23 -2.11 -7.31
N ALA A 18 -1.24 -2.75 -7.94
CA ALA A 18 -1.51 -3.82 -8.89
C ALA A 18 -2.25 -4.98 -8.23
N MET A 19 -1.85 -5.33 -7.01
CA MET A 19 -2.50 -6.41 -6.27
C MET A 19 -3.95 -6.07 -5.92
N VAL A 20 -4.19 -4.85 -5.46
CA VAL A 20 -5.56 -4.40 -5.14
C VAL A 20 -6.43 -4.43 -6.39
N ALA A 21 -5.90 -3.92 -7.51
CA ALA A 21 -6.65 -3.92 -8.76
C ALA A 21 -7.03 -5.34 -9.19
N GLU A 22 -6.08 -6.25 -9.13
CA GLU A 22 -6.30 -7.62 -9.55
C GLU A 22 -7.25 -8.36 -8.63
N ARG A 23 -7.04 -8.28 -7.33
CA ARG A 23 -7.81 -9.06 -6.35
C ARG A 23 -9.21 -8.53 -6.16
N GLU A 24 -9.42 -7.23 -6.34
CA GLU A 24 -10.72 -6.61 -6.11
C GLU A 24 -11.45 -6.26 -7.40
N GLY A 25 -10.85 -6.57 -8.55
CA GLY A 25 -11.47 -6.31 -9.84
C GLY A 25 -11.64 -4.82 -10.12
N LEU A 26 -10.70 -4.01 -9.66
CA LEU A 26 -10.74 -2.56 -9.85
C LEU A 26 -9.84 -2.15 -10.99
N SER A 27 -10.14 -0.98 -11.59
CA SER A 27 -9.21 -0.37 -12.51
C SER A 27 -7.97 0.09 -11.74
N ILE A 28 -6.87 0.32 -12.45
CA ILE A 28 -5.65 0.81 -11.82
C ILE A 28 -5.92 2.14 -11.12
N GLN A 29 -6.70 3.02 -11.74
CA GLN A 29 -7.01 4.32 -11.15
C GLN A 29 -7.78 4.19 -9.85
N ASP A 30 -8.76 3.29 -9.82
CA ASP A 30 -9.54 3.07 -8.60
C ASP A 30 -8.67 2.44 -7.51
N ALA A 31 -7.81 1.49 -7.88
CA ALA A 31 -6.89 0.87 -6.94
C ALA A 31 -5.91 1.88 -6.37
N MET A 32 -5.41 2.80 -7.21
CA MET A 32 -4.54 3.87 -6.74
C MET A 32 -5.24 4.73 -5.70
N GLY A 33 -6.52 5.05 -5.93
CA GLY A 33 -7.31 5.81 -4.97
C GLY A 33 -7.40 5.10 -3.63
N VAL A 34 -7.66 3.80 -3.65
CA VAL A 34 -7.74 3.00 -2.42
C VAL A 34 -6.41 3.07 -1.64
N VAL A 35 -5.30 2.85 -2.34
CA VAL A 35 -3.99 2.83 -1.69
C VAL A 35 -3.58 4.22 -1.22
N TYR A 36 -3.73 5.23 -2.08
CA TYR A 36 -3.23 6.57 -1.77
C TYR A 36 -4.04 7.27 -0.67
N HIS A 37 -5.28 6.89 -0.47
CA HIS A 37 -6.10 7.46 0.60
C HIS A 37 -6.00 6.67 1.90
N SER A 38 -5.20 5.61 1.92
CA SER A 38 -5.05 4.79 3.12
C SER A 38 -3.97 5.37 4.04
N LYS A 39 -4.10 5.07 5.32
CA LYS A 39 -3.05 5.41 6.29
C LYS A 39 -1.80 4.57 6.05
N LEU A 40 -1.97 3.38 5.49
CA LEU A 40 -0.86 2.52 5.15
C LEU A 40 0.09 3.21 4.18
N HIS A 41 -0.44 3.99 3.24
CA HIS A 41 0.40 4.71 2.28
C HIS A 41 1.38 5.66 2.99
N GLU A 42 0.90 6.36 4.01
CA GLU A 42 1.76 7.24 4.80
C GLU A 42 2.87 6.45 5.50
N LYS A 43 2.50 5.32 6.09
CA LYS A 43 3.47 4.46 6.79
C LYS A 43 4.46 3.84 5.81
N LEU A 44 4.00 3.50 4.62
CA LEU A 44 4.84 2.90 3.59
C LEU A 44 5.95 3.85 3.14
N HIS A 45 5.66 5.14 3.14
CA HIS A 45 6.63 6.17 2.75
C HIS A 45 7.43 6.72 3.91
N ASP A 46 7.31 6.10 5.08
CA ASP A 46 8.10 6.45 6.27
C ASP A 46 9.24 5.44 6.42
N VAL A 47 10.46 5.92 6.32
CA VAL A 47 11.65 5.08 6.44
C VAL A 47 11.67 4.30 7.75
N GLU A 48 11.20 4.92 8.83
CA GLU A 48 11.27 4.32 10.16
C GLU A 48 10.42 3.07 10.30
N THR A 49 9.31 2.98 9.55
CA THR A 49 8.45 1.81 9.63
C THR A 49 9.05 0.59 8.96
N GLY A 50 9.91 0.80 7.95
CA GLY A 50 10.48 -0.29 7.18
C GLY A 50 9.48 -1.06 6.34
N LEU A 51 8.25 -0.59 6.22
CA LEU A 51 7.20 -1.31 5.49
C LEU A 51 7.53 -1.47 4.01
N TYR A 52 8.27 -0.52 3.44
CA TYR A 52 8.65 -0.60 2.03
C TYR A 52 9.54 -1.80 1.72
N LEU A 53 10.07 -2.46 2.76
CA LEU A 53 10.89 -3.67 2.60
C LEU A 53 10.05 -4.95 2.66
N GLU A 54 8.77 -4.83 3.02
CA GLU A 54 7.89 -5.99 3.11
C GLU A 54 7.28 -6.32 1.76
N GLY A 55 6.85 -7.56 1.59
CA GLY A 55 6.20 -7.99 0.36
C GLY A 55 4.80 -7.43 0.22
N SER A 56 4.30 -7.40 -1.03
CA SER A 56 2.96 -6.85 -1.31
C SER A 56 1.86 -7.64 -0.62
N GLU A 57 2.04 -8.94 -0.43
CA GLU A 57 1.06 -9.76 0.29
C GLU A 57 0.85 -9.25 1.72
N TYR A 58 1.95 -8.97 2.40
CA TYR A 58 1.89 -8.46 3.76
C TYR A 58 1.24 -7.08 3.79
N LEU A 59 1.62 -6.22 2.84
CA LEU A 59 1.06 -4.88 2.76
C LEU A 59 -0.43 -4.92 2.47
N TYR A 60 -0.86 -5.82 1.61
CA TYR A 60 -2.27 -5.98 1.30
C TYR A 60 -3.05 -6.43 2.54
N GLY A 61 -2.46 -7.31 3.34
CA GLY A 61 -3.06 -7.71 4.60
C GLY A 61 -3.27 -6.55 5.55
N LEU A 62 -2.24 -5.69 5.67
CA LEU A 62 -2.35 -4.50 6.52
C LEU A 62 -3.41 -3.53 6.00
N LEU A 63 -3.50 -3.37 4.68
CA LEU A 63 -4.52 -2.53 4.09
C LEU A 63 -5.92 -3.03 4.41
N ASN A 64 -6.12 -4.33 4.31
CA ASN A 64 -7.42 -4.93 4.63
C ASN A 64 -7.77 -4.79 6.09
N GLU A 65 -6.79 -4.91 6.98
CA GLU A 65 -7.02 -4.69 8.41
C GLU A 65 -7.48 -3.27 8.67
N GLU A 66 -6.84 -2.31 8.05
CA GLU A 66 -7.21 -0.90 8.18
C GLU A 66 -8.63 -0.66 7.70
N ARG A 67 -8.98 -1.22 6.55
CA ARG A 67 -10.31 -1.06 5.95
C ARG A 67 -11.38 -1.75 6.79
N SER A 68 -11.04 -2.90 7.35
CA SER A 68 -11.97 -3.66 8.19
C SER A 68 -12.31 -2.87 9.45
N VAL A 69 -11.31 -2.24 10.08
CA VAL A 69 -11.53 -1.41 11.26
C VAL A 69 -12.46 -0.25 10.94
N LYS A 70 -12.26 0.39 9.78
CA LYS A 70 -13.12 1.48 9.35
C LYS A 70 -14.55 0.99 9.11
N ALA A 71 -14.68 -0.19 8.54
CA ALA A 71 -16.00 -0.75 8.23
C ALA A 71 -16.79 -1.06 9.50
N CYS A 72 -16.11 -1.33 10.59
CA CYS A 72 -16.78 -1.63 11.87
C CYS A 72 -17.26 -0.38 12.60
N GLN A 73 -16.87 0.76 12.14
CA GLN A 73 -17.27 2.03 12.72
C GLN A 73 -18.41 2.65 11.93
#